data_4f3643acf97be56d138aac8457e18dd0
#
_entry.id   4f3643acf97be56d138aac8457e18dd0
#
_cell.length_a   1.000
_cell.length_b   1.000
_cell.length_c   1.000
_cell.angle_alpha   90.00
_cell.angle_beta   90.00
_cell.angle_gamma   90.00
#
_symmetry.space_group_name_H-M   'P 1'
#
loop_
_entity.id
_entity.type
_entity.pdbx_description
1 polymer ?
#
loop_
_entity_poly.entity_id
_entity_poly.type
_entity_poly.pdbx_seq_one_letter_code
_entity_poly.pdbx_strand_id
1 'polypeptide(L)'
;MLFRSGSSKGKRVVMVRIETSPEDLAGMAVAEGILTARGGMTSHAAVVARGMGKCCVSGAGALNIDYKARTVEVDGVLLKEGDYISLNGSTGEVYKDKVETKAAELSGDFAELMDLADKYTKLQVRTNADTPHDAAVARNFGAVGIGLCRTEQDRKSVV
;
A
#
# COMPACT_ATOMS: atom_id res chain seq x y z
N MET A 1 -8.14 4.15 14.06
CA MET A 1 -7.02 4.72 14.80
C MET A 1 -5.95 5.03 13.79
N LEU A 2 -5.57 6.25 13.65
CA LEU A 2 -4.36 6.60 12.95
C LEU A 2 -3.25 6.49 13.98
N PHE A 3 -2.28 5.64 13.74
CA PHE A 3 -0.98 5.83 14.32
C PHE A 3 -0.44 7.08 13.66
N ARG A 4 -0.93 8.10 14.17
CA ARG A 4 -0.97 9.50 13.96
C ARG A 4 -1.14 10.07 12.57
N SER A 5 -2.25 10.75 12.40
CA SER A 5 -2.47 11.82 11.46
C SER A 5 -1.34 12.87 11.51
N GLY A 6 -0.44 12.80 10.59
CA GLY A 6 0.64 13.74 10.46
C GLY A 6 1.05 13.94 9.01
N SER A 7 0.21 13.52 8.07
CA SER A 7 0.44 13.77 6.65
C SER A 7 0.57 15.26 6.33
N SER A 8 -0.19 16.10 7.03
CA SER A 8 -0.05 17.56 6.91
C SER A 8 1.30 18.11 7.42
N LYS A 9 2.17 17.28 8.01
CA LYS A 9 3.50 17.64 8.49
C LYS A 9 4.61 16.71 7.99
N GLY A 10 4.39 15.97 6.91
CA GLY A 10 5.41 15.11 6.30
C GLY A 10 5.80 13.86 7.13
N LYS A 11 4.97 13.43 8.08
CA LYS A 11 5.22 12.20 8.84
C LYS A 11 4.59 11.00 8.12
N ARG A 12 5.36 9.93 7.98
CA ARG A 12 4.87 8.63 7.49
C ARG A 12 3.98 7.99 8.55
N VAL A 13 2.78 7.56 8.18
CA VAL A 13 1.81 6.98 9.11
C VAL A 13 1.26 5.66 8.59
N VAL A 14 0.98 4.74 9.50
CA VAL A 14 0.26 3.51 9.24
C VAL A 14 -1.14 3.62 9.83
N MET A 15 -2.14 3.33 9.04
CA MET A 15 -3.53 3.29 9.50
C MET A 15 -3.84 1.93 10.10
N VAL A 16 -4.29 1.91 11.35
CA VAL A 16 -4.69 0.69 12.07
C VAL A 16 -6.18 0.73 12.39
N ARG A 17 -6.91 -0.31 11.96
CA ARG A 17 -8.36 -0.45 12.15
C ARG A 17 -8.74 -1.89 12.51
N ILE A 18 -9.91 -2.08 13.11
CA ILE A 18 -10.50 -3.42 13.18
C ILE A 18 -10.83 -3.88 11.76
N GLU A 19 -11.52 -3.04 11.01
CA GLU A 19 -11.79 -3.17 9.56
C GLU A 19 -11.95 -1.77 8.97
N THR A 20 -11.80 -1.62 7.66
CA THR A 20 -12.00 -0.34 6.98
C THR A 20 -13.36 -0.28 6.30
N SER A 21 -13.91 0.92 6.24
CA SER A 21 -15.14 1.25 5.54
C SER A 21 -14.87 2.29 4.43
N PRO A 22 -15.83 2.58 3.53
CA PRO A 22 -15.69 3.65 2.55
C PRO A 22 -15.40 5.03 3.15
N GLU A 23 -15.80 5.27 4.39
CA GLU A 23 -15.53 6.53 5.11
C GLU A 23 -14.05 6.71 5.46
N ASP A 24 -13.29 5.61 5.50
CA ASP A 24 -11.86 5.61 5.82
C ASP A 24 -10.97 5.96 4.60
N LEU A 25 -11.52 6.12 3.40
CA LEU A 25 -10.78 6.35 2.16
C LEU A 25 -9.79 7.53 2.25
N ALA A 26 -10.23 8.64 2.85
CA ALA A 26 -9.36 9.80 3.02
C ALA A 26 -8.16 9.50 3.94
N GLY A 27 -8.38 8.73 5.00
CA GLY A 27 -7.31 8.25 5.89
C GLY A 27 -6.38 7.25 5.21
N MET A 28 -6.94 6.34 4.43
CA MET A 28 -6.17 5.37 3.64
C MET A 28 -5.29 6.06 2.58
N ALA A 29 -5.80 7.13 1.95
CA ALA A 29 -5.06 7.87 0.93
C ALA A 29 -3.81 8.57 1.49
N VAL A 30 -3.81 9.01 2.74
CA VAL A 30 -2.66 9.69 3.38
C VAL A 30 -1.74 8.73 4.12
N ALA A 31 -2.21 7.51 4.42
CA ALA A 31 -1.39 6.50 5.09
C ALA A 31 -0.38 5.87 4.14
N GLU A 32 0.79 5.51 4.64
CA GLU A 32 1.83 4.75 3.92
C GLU A 32 1.53 3.24 3.89
N GLY A 33 0.79 2.77 4.88
CA GLY A 33 0.36 1.39 4.99
C GLY A 33 -0.93 1.24 5.78
N ILE A 34 -1.62 0.13 5.57
CA ILE A 34 -2.88 -0.20 6.21
C ILE A 34 -2.76 -1.55 6.93
N LEU A 35 -3.18 -1.57 8.19
CA LEU A 35 -3.21 -2.77 9.03
C LEU A 35 -4.63 -2.96 9.57
N THR A 36 -5.23 -4.12 9.35
CA THR A 36 -6.56 -4.43 9.90
C THR A 36 -6.58 -5.76 10.64
N ALA A 37 -7.32 -5.79 11.77
CA ALA A 37 -7.52 -6.99 12.55
C ALA A 37 -8.42 -8.00 11.82
N ARG A 38 -9.40 -7.51 11.07
CA ARG A 38 -10.34 -8.31 10.29
C ARG A 38 -10.16 -8.08 8.80
N GLY A 39 -10.61 -9.06 8.02
CA GLY A 39 -10.59 -9.01 6.56
C GLY A 39 -9.70 -10.09 5.98
N GLY A 40 -9.54 -10.04 4.67
CA GLY A 40 -8.72 -10.94 3.87
C GLY A 40 -8.37 -10.28 2.55
N MET A 41 -7.89 -11.04 1.59
CA MET A 41 -7.42 -10.53 0.29
C MET A 41 -8.50 -9.79 -0.53
N THR A 42 -9.78 -10.07 -0.27
CA THR A 42 -10.94 -9.44 -0.93
C THR A 42 -11.64 -8.40 -0.06
N SER A 43 -11.11 -8.11 1.15
CA SER A 43 -11.67 -7.07 2.02
C SER A 43 -11.54 -5.68 1.41
N HIS A 44 -12.37 -4.76 1.86
CA HIS A 44 -12.31 -3.35 1.45
C HIS A 44 -10.90 -2.77 1.63
N ALA A 45 -10.26 -3.04 2.80
CA ALA A 45 -8.89 -2.61 3.07
C ALA A 45 -7.90 -3.08 2.01
N ALA A 46 -7.91 -4.38 1.70
CA ALA A 46 -6.95 -4.99 0.78
C ALA A 46 -7.17 -4.53 -0.67
N VAL A 47 -8.43 -4.45 -1.12
CA VAL A 47 -8.76 -4.03 -2.49
C VAL A 47 -8.39 -2.57 -2.72
N VAL A 48 -8.78 -1.68 -1.80
CA VAL A 48 -8.52 -0.24 -1.91
C VAL A 48 -7.03 0.06 -1.76
N ALA A 49 -6.34 -0.55 -0.78
CA ALA A 49 -4.90 -0.35 -0.60
C ALA A 49 -4.11 -0.78 -1.84
N ARG A 50 -4.47 -1.91 -2.44
CA ARG A 50 -3.86 -2.39 -3.68
C ARG A 50 -4.09 -1.42 -4.84
N GLY A 51 -5.31 -0.90 -4.99
CA GLY A 51 -5.63 0.13 -5.97
C GLY A 51 -4.84 1.43 -5.78
N MET A 52 -4.48 1.76 -4.54
CA MET A 52 -3.65 2.92 -4.19
C MET A 52 -2.14 2.62 -4.21
N GLY A 53 -1.71 1.41 -4.53
CA GLY A 53 -0.30 0.99 -4.49
C GLY A 53 0.31 0.98 -3.09
N LYS A 54 -0.50 0.78 -2.04
CA LYS A 54 -0.08 0.85 -0.64
C LYS A 54 0.09 -0.53 -0.01
N CYS A 55 1.07 -0.65 0.88
CA CYS A 55 1.25 -1.85 1.68
C CYS A 55 0.02 -2.09 2.57
N CYS A 56 -0.50 -3.31 2.57
CA CYS A 56 -1.64 -3.69 3.39
C CYS A 56 -1.43 -5.07 4.02
N VAL A 57 -1.62 -5.13 5.33
CA VAL A 57 -1.77 -6.40 6.07
C VAL A 57 -3.20 -6.43 6.60
N SER A 58 -4.00 -7.36 6.11
CA SER A 58 -5.41 -7.50 6.52
C SER A 58 -5.68 -8.86 7.14
N GLY A 59 -6.56 -8.88 8.16
CA GLY A 59 -6.91 -10.11 8.86
C GLY A 59 -5.91 -10.52 9.94
N ALA A 60 -5.18 -9.58 10.50
CA ALA A 60 -4.30 -9.81 11.65
C ALA A 60 -5.14 -9.97 12.94
N GLY A 61 -5.80 -11.12 13.08
CA GLY A 61 -6.80 -11.39 14.14
C GLY A 61 -6.25 -11.37 15.56
N ALA A 62 -4.93 -11.45 15.74
CA ALA A 62 -4.28 -11.31 17.04
C ALA A 62 -4.28 -9.87 17.58
N LEU A 63 -4.61 -8.88 16.75
CA LEU A 63 -4.63 -7.47 17.16
C LEU A 63 -5.86 -7.17 18.01
N ASN A 64 -5.63 -6.75 19.25
CA ASN A 64 -6.63 -6.19 20.13
C ASN A 64 -6.54 -4.65 20.10
N ILE A 65 -7.53 -3.99 19.50
CA ILE A 65 -7.51 -2.55 19.24
C ILE A 65 -8.46 -1.86 20.19
N ASP A 66 -7.93 -0.98 21.05
CA ASP A 66 -8.73 -0.09 21.90
C ASP A 66 -8.68 1.34 21.33
N TYR A 67 -9.80 1.76 20.73
CA TYR A 67 -9.91 3.11 20.16
C TYR A 67 -9.96 4.22 21.21
N LYS A 68 -10.45 3.92 22.44
CA LYS A 68 -10.53 4.91 23.51
C LYS A 68 -9.16 5.17 24.14
N ALA A 69 -8.45 4.08 24.43
CA ALA A 69 -7.09 4.16 24.94
C ALA A 69 -6.06 4.50 23.86
N ARG A 70 -6.43 4.40 22.59
CA ARG A 70 -5.53 4.56 21.43
C ARG A 70 -4.33 3.62 21.49
N THR A 71 -4.62 2.36 21.80
CA THR A 71 -3.61 1.31 21.92
C THR A 71 -3.96 0.11 21.07
N VAL A 72 -2.95 -0.63 20.71
CA VAL A 72 -3.04 -1.93 20.06
C VAL A 72 -2.20 -2.91 20.84
N GLU A 73 -2.81 -4.00 21.24
CA GLU A 73 -2.13 -5.10 21.92
C GLU A 73 -2.06 -6.32 21.01
N VAL A 74 -0.91 -6.97 20.95
CA VAL A 74 -0.69 -8.22 20.24
C VAL A 74 0.36 -9.03 20.98
N ASP A 75 0.02 -10.27 21.32
CA ASP A 75 0.91 -11.23 22.01
C ASP A 75 1.61 -10.65 23.26
N GLY A 76 0.87 -9.84 24.05
CA GLY A 76 1.40 -9.17 25.25
C GLY A 76 2.25 -7.93 24.97
N VAL A 77 2.41 -7.53 23.72
CA VAL A 77 3.09 -6.29 23.34
C VAL A 77 2.06 -5.19 23.16
N LEU A 78 2.18 -4.14 23.97
CA LEU A 78 1.33 -2.96 23.88
C LEU A 78 2.01 -1.89 23.01
N LEU A 79 1.30 -1.44 21.99
CA LEU A 79 1.68 -0.33 21.11
C LEU A 79 0.75 0.85 21.35
N LYS A 80 1.30 2.05 21.39
CA LYS A 80 0.56 3.30 21.57
C LYS A 80 0.56 4.12 20.30
N GLU A 81 -0.41 4.99 20.15
CA GLU A 81 -0.42 5.94 19.03
C GLU A 81 0.88 6.76 19.02
N GLY A 82 1.57 6.73 17.89
CA GLY A 82 2.87 7.39 17.70
C GLY A 82 4.08 6.45 17.73
N ASP A 83 3.90 5.19 18.15
CA ASP A 83 4.95 4.17 18.06
C ASP A 83 5.22 3.82 16.59
N TYR A 84 6.46 3.39 16.32
CA TYR A 84 6.82 2.93 14.98
C TYR A 84 6.39 1.47 14.79
N ILE A 85 5.78 1.22 13.64
CA ILE A 85 5.50 -0.13 13.15
C ILE A 85 5.91 -0.22 11.68
N SER A 86 6.38 -1.38 11.29
CA SER A 86 6.71 -1.70 9.89
C SER A 86 5.87 -2.88 9.41
N LEU A 87 5.37 -2.79 8.19
CA LEU A 87 4.50 -3.81 7.58
C LEU A 87 5.22 -4.47 6.41
N ASN A 88 5.16 -5.80 6.36
CA ASN A 88 5.52 -6.57 5.18
C ASN A 88 4.25 -7.14 4.55
N GLY A 89 3.76 -6.50 3.50
CA GLY A 89 2.54 -6.90 2.81
C GLY A 89 2.65 -8.22 2.04
N SER A 90 3.87 -8.70 1.77
CA SER A 90 4.10 -9.96 1.05
C SER A 90 4.00 -11.17 1.97
N THR A 91 4.54 -11.06 3.19
CA THR A 91 4.52 -12.15 4.19
C THR A 91 3.39 -12.00 5.20
N GLY A 92 2.80 -10.81 5.32
CA GLY A 92 1.78 -10.49 6.33
C GLY A 92 2.37 -10.19 7.71
N GLU A 93 3.67 -9.99 7.81
CA GLU A 93 4.35 -9.73 9.07
C GLU A 93 4.26 -8.26 9.48
N VAL A 94 4.17 -8.05 10.80
CA VAL A 94 4.15 -6.74 11.43
C VAL A 94 5.29 -6.68 12.44
N TYR A 95 6.15 -5.69 12.29
CA TYR A 95 7.29 -5.50 13.18
C TYR A 95 7.06 -4.27 14.06
N LYS A 96 7.38 -4.41 15.34
CA LYS A 96 7.53 -3.28 16.26
C LYS A 96 8.86 -2.63 15.95
N ASP A 97 8.90 -1.38 15.63
CA ASP A 97 10.05 -0.57 15.25
C ASP A 97 10.20 -0.29 13.74
N LYS A 98 11.11 0.62 13.46
CA LYS A 98 11.44 1.03 12.10
C LYS A 98 12.41 0.01 11.48
N VAL A 99 11.91 -0.76 10.52
CA VAL A 99 12.75 -1.62 9.68
C VAL A 99 13.21 -0.83 8.45
N GLU A 100 14.46 -0.99 8.06
CA GLU A 100 14.97 -0.43 6.82
C GLU A 100 14.27 -1.08 5.63
N THR A 101 13.71 -0.26 4.76
CA THR A 101 13.04 -0.71 3.55
C THR A 101 13.86 -0.32 2.33
N LYS A 102 14.03 -1.24 1.39
CA LYS A 102 14.58 -0.95 0.08
C LYS A 102 13.44 -0.70 -0.89
N ALA A 103 13.60 0.29 -1.78
CA ALA A 103 12.70 0.44 -2.90
C ALA A 103 12.75 -0.81 -3.78
N ALA A 104 11.62 -1.18 -4.38
CA ALA A 104 11.60 -2.22 -5.40
C ALA A 104 12.32 -1.68 -6.64
N GLU A 105 13.49 -2.21 -6.92
CA GLU A 105 14.27 -1.88 -8.10
C GLU A 105 14.40 -3.12 -9.00
N LEU A 106 14.33 -2.90 -10.30
CA LEU A 106 14.67 -3.90 -11.30
C LEU A 106 16.20 -4.03 -11.35
N SER A 107 16.77 -4.79 -10.41
CA SER A 107 18.22 -4.90 -10.26
C SER A 107 18.68 -6.35 -10.15
N GLY A 108 19.95 -6.59 -10.39
CA GLY A 108 20.57 -7.91 -10.28
C GLY A 108 19.97 -8.95 -11.22
N ASP A 109 19.83 -10.16 -10.74
CA ASP A 109 19.37 -11.33 -11.50
C ASP A 109 17.99 -11.13 -12.14
N PHE A 110 17.14 -10.31 -11.50
CA PHE A 110 15.82 -10.00 -12.05
C PHE A 110 15.90 -9.10 -13.30
N ALA A 111 16.78 -8.11 -13.29
CA ALA A 111 17.01 -7.26 -14.48
C ALA A 111 17.58 -8.10 -15.63
N GLU A 112 18.52 -8.98 -15.34
CA GLU A 112 19.12 -9.87 -16.35
C GLU A 112 18.07 -10.83 -16.94
N LEU A 113 17.17 -11.37 -16.11
CA LEU A 113 16.05 -12.20 -16.55
C LEU A 113 15.09 -11.40 -17.45
N MET A 114 14.80 -10.15 -17.11
CA MET A 114 13.93 -9.29 -17.93
C MET A 114 14.58 -8.96 -19.27
N ASP A 115 15.86 -8.64 -19.28
CA ASP A 115 16.63 -8.40 -20.52
C ASP A 115 16.66 -9.64 -21.41
N LEU A 116 16.74 -10.82 -20.80
CA LEU A 116 16.65 -12.08 -21.55
C LEU A 116 15.25 -12.30 -22.10
N ALA A 117 14.22 -12.07 -21.31
CA ALA A 117 12.83 -12.20 -21.72
C ALA A 117 12.51 -11.28 -22.91
N ASP A 118 12.99 -10.06 -22.91
CA ASP A 118 12.77 -9.06 -23.97
C ASP A 118 13.33 -9.52 -25.32
N LYS A 119 14.40 -10.31 -25.32
CA LYS A 119 14.98 -10.87 -26.57
C LYS A 119 14.07 -11.90 -27.24
N TYR A 120 13.22 -12.58 -26.49
CA TYR A 120 12.32 -13.63 -26.98
C TYR A 120 10.86 -13.19 -27.03
N THR A 121 10.52 -12.07 -26.42
CA THR A 121 9.15 -11.56 -26.35
C THR A 121 8.70 -11.07 -27.72
N LYS A 122 7.56 -11.59 -28.19
CA LYS A 122 6.89 -11.15 -29.42
C LYS A 122 5.74 -10.18 -29.15
N LEU A 123 5.20 -10.22 -27.93
CA LEU A 123 4.08 -9.40 -27.49
C LEU A 123 4.61 -8.21 -26.69
N GLN A 124 4.03 -7.04 -26.94
CA GLN A 124 4.35 -5.84 -26.18
C GLN A 124 3.49 -5.74 -24.94
N VAL A 125 4.11 -5.43 -23.79
CA VAL A 125 3.39 -5.21 -22.54
C VAL A 125 2.79 -3.80 -22.52
N ARG A 126 1.47 -3.73 -22.34
CA ARG A 126 0.74 -2.49 -22.12
C ARG A 126 0.07 -2.53 -20.78
N THR A 127 0.08 -1.41 -20.07
CA THR A 127 -0.49 -1.30 -18.72
C THR A 127 -1.69 -0.37 -18.70
N ASN A 128 -2.51 -0.49 -17.64
CA ASN A 128 -3.50 0.52 -17.34
C ASN A 128 -2.82 1.66 -16.57
N ALA A 129 -3.05 2.88 -16.99
CA ALA A 129 -2.54 4.06 -16.31
C ALA A 129 -3.55 5.20 -16.46
N ASP A 130 -4.00 5.74 -15.34
CA ASP A 130 -5.04 6.77 -15.29
C ASP A 130 -4.44 8.17 -15.05
N THR A 131 -3.17 8.24 -14.58
CA THR A 131 -2.45 9.49 -14.32
C THR A 131 -1.09 9.52 -15.02
N PRO A 132 -0.49 10.72 -15.24
CA PRO A 132 0.87 10.84 -15.74
C PRO A 132 1.91 10.13 -14.86
N HIS A 133 1.69 10.11 -13.55
CA HIS A 133 2.55 9.40 -12.60
C HIS A 133 2.52 7.89 -12.85
N ASP A 134 1.32 7.30 -12.98
CA ASP A 134 1.15 5.87 -13.26
C ASP A 134 1.82 5.48 -14.57
N ALA A 135 1.69 6.33 -15.61
CA ALA A 135 2.32 6.11 -16.89
C ALA A 135 3.86 6.12 -16.78
N ALA A 136 4.42 7.04 -15.99
CA ALA A 136 5.86 7.10 -15.75
C ALA A 136 6.36 5.85 -14.99
N VAL A 137 5.66 5.44 -13.96
CA VAL A 137 5.96 4.22 -13.18
C VAL A 137 5.89 2.99 -14.08
N ALA A 138 4.83 2.86 -14.87
CA ALA A 138 4.64 1.76 -15.80
C ALA A 138 5.78 1.65 -16.83
N ARG A 139 6.22 2.80 -17.35
CA ARG A 139 7.35 2.83 -18.28
C ARG A 139 8.65 2.38 -17.64
N ASN A 140 8.89 2.77 -16.38
CA ASN A 140 10.06 2.33 -15.61
C ASN A 140 10.06 0.80 -15.37
N PHE A 141 8.87 0.18 -15.32
CA PHE A 141 8.71 -1.27 -15.24
C PHE A 141 8.66 -1.98 -16.61
N GLY A 142 9.01 -1.28 -17.71
CA GLY A 142 9.15 -1.88 -19.04
C GLY A 142 7.89 -1.89 -19.89
N ALA A 143 6.80 -1.23 -19.47
CA ALA A 143 5.63 -1.11 -20.35
C ALA A 143 5.92 -0.19 -21.54
N VAL A 144 5.53 -0.61 -22.73
CA VAL A 144 5.76 0.12 -23.99
C VAL A 144 4.58 1.01 -24.39
N GLY A 145 3.47 0.91 -23.67
CA GLY A 145 2.27 1.72 -23.94
C GLY A 145 1.20 1.56 -22.90
N ILE A 146 0.14 2.38 -23.03
CA ILE A 146 -1.06 2.32 -22.20
C ILE A 146 -2.10 1.43 -22.90
N GLY A 147 -2.65 0.47 -22.16
CA GLY A 147 -3.73 -0.41 -22.60
C GLY A 147 -5.10 0.21 -22.35
N LEU A 148 -5.31 0.75 -21.15
CA LEU A 148 -6.55 1.42 -20.74
C LEU A 148 -6.22 2.65 -19.89
N CYS A 149 -6.90 3.75 -20.18
CA CYS A 149 -6.92 4.95 -19.36
C CYS A 149 -8.38 5.27 -19.03
N ARG A 150 -8.72 5.34 -17.72
CA ARG A 150 -10.07 5.69 -17.27
C ARG A 150 -10.14 7.18 -16.99
N THR A 151 -10.61 7.94 -17.97
CA THR A 151 -10.71 9.40 -17.88
C THR A 151 -11.82 9.89 -16.93
N GLU A 152 -12.64 9.01 -16.37
CA GLU A 152 -13.73 9.36 -15.45
C GLU A 152 -13.24 9.90 -14.10
N GLN A 153 -12.02 9.57 -13.70
CA GLN A 153 -11.42 10.09 -12.46
C GLN A 153 -10.90 11.52 -12.60
N ASP A 154 -10.64 11.96 -13.81
CA ASP A 154 -10.06 13.29 -14.07
C ASP A 154 -11.12 14.42 -14.05
N ARG A 155 -12.42 14.07 -14.12
CA ARG A 155 -13.51 15.06 -14.06
C ARG A 155 -13.77 15.66 -12.68
N LYS A 156 -13.15 15.15 -11.63
CA LYS A 156 -13.30 15.68 -10.26
C LYS A 156 -12.29 16.77 -9.89
N SER A 157 -11.32 17.04 -10.75
CA SER A 157 -10.30 18.07 -10.51
C SER A 157 -10.54 19.39 -11.24
N VAL A 158 -11.69 19.54 -11.91
CA VAL A 158 -12.06 20.75 -12.66
C VAL A 158 -13.43 21.25 -12.19
N VAL A 159 -13.55 21.58 -10.90
CA VAL A 159 -14.57 22.51 -10.38
C VAL A 159 -13.96 23.28 -9.21
#